data_a66769161d44ed9f684dd6d842903b31
#
_entry.id   a66769161d44ed9f684dd6d842903b31
#
_cell.length_a   1.000
_cell.length_b   1.000
_cell.length_c   1.000
_cell.angle_alpha   90.00
_cell.angle_beta   90.00
_cell.angle_gamma   90.00
#
_symmetry.space_group_name_H-M   'P 1'
#
loop_
_entity.id
_entity.type
_entity.pdbx_description
1 polymer ?
#
loop_
_entity_poly.entity_id
_entity_poly.type
_entity_poly.pdbx_seq_one_letter_code
_entity_poly.pdbx_strand_id
1 'polypeptide(L)'
;MTLRRPWLRVVAPLALIALATSGAAWSPRLDLPLTTGAWGAPGGVNSGLLLWYDTAEAGTMSLAPRLRYWFDKSGQAQHASVSAGPFQPYPTLASGVAGLQFSGAAVQLPTSIPLEPMTVMLVFRQSNDGLSHPLMGSRTRFSGIAMEFGRLRIYSNGQAVGASTARTVTGLTITTVRTAAGAADGFQYNGGAEIAFNLTSSESVNWIGGMFVAGVPKYFVGTIMEVLIWGRSLSSSERQAAHRALGAKWGISVP
;
A
#
# COMPACT_ATOMS: atom_id res chain seq x y z
N MET A 1 -51.33 56.87 -29.52
CA MET A 1 -50.81 56.02 -30.59
C MET A 1 -49.60 55.28 -30.03
N THR A 2 -49.83 54.08 -29.46
CA THR A 2 -48.86 53.32 -28.64
C THR A 2 -48.50 52.06 -29.37
N LEU A 3 -47.30 52.01 -29.93
CA LEU A 3 -46.75 50.83 -30.60
C LEU A 3 -46.24 49.81 -29.60
N ARG A 4 -46.94 48.68 -29.48
CA ARG A 4 -46.48 47.48 -28.75
C ARG A 4 -45.44 46.72 -29.59
N ARG A 5 -44.23 46.53 -29.07
CA ARG A 5 -43.22 45.64 -29.65
C ARG A 5 -43.48 44.21 -29.18
N PRO A 6 -43.45 43.20 -30.07
CA PRO A 6 -43.56 41.80 -29.67
C PRO A 6 -42.20 41.29 -29.16
N TRP A 7 -42.26 40.60 -28.03
CA TRP A 7 -41.11 39.89 -27.46
C TRP A 7 -40.86 38.60 -28.26
N LEU A 8 -39.75 38.54 -28.98
CA LEU A 8 -39.26 37.32 -29.58
C LEU A 8 -38.65 36.46 -28.45
N ARG A 9 -39.32 35.38 -28.10
CA ARG A 9 -38.74 34.36 -27.23
C ARG A 9 -37.80 33.50 -28.10
N VAL A 10 -36.49 33.68 -27.91
CA VAL A 10 -35.48 32.76 -28.43
C VAL A 10 -35.46 31.56 -27.48
N VAL A 11 -36.03 30.45 -27.93
CA VAL A 11 -35.91 29.16 -27.29
C VAL A 11 -34.58 28.57 -27.75
N ALA A 12 -33.56 28.62 -26.91
CA ALA A 12 -32.30 27.91 -27.13
C ALA A 12 -32.56 26.41 -26.94
N PRO A 13 -32.13 25.55 -27.86
CA PRO A 13 -32.19 24.12 -27.63
C PRO A 13 -31.21 23.72 -26.53
N LEU A 14 -31.74 23.14 -25.45
CA LEU A 14 -30.90 22.42 -24.47
C LEU A 14 -30.28 21.21 -25.18
N ALA A 15 -29.02 21.34 -25.54
CA ALA A 15 -28.21 20.20 -25.92
C ALA A 15 -28.05 19.32 -24.69
N LEU A 16 -28.78 18.24 -24.62
CA LEU A 16 -28.62 17.17 -23.64
C LEU A 16 -27.26 16.50 -23.91
N ILE A 17 -26.21 16.94 -23.21
CA ILE A 17 -24.94 16.21 -23.20
C ILE A 17 -25.19 14.94 -22.39
N ALA A 18 -25.49 13.85 -23.09
CA ALA A 18 -25.44 12.53 -22.50
C ALA A 18 -23.97 12.23 -22.15
N LEU A 19 -23.57 12.46 -20.90
CA LEU A 19 -22.37 11.85 -20.35
C LEU A 19 -22.59 10.34 -20.41
N ALA A 20 -22.03 9.71 -21.43
CA ALA A 20 -21.82 8.28 -21.42
C ALA A 20 -20.85 7.98 -20.28
N THR A 21 -21.40 7.70 -19.09
CA THR A 21 -20.69 7.03 -18.04
C THR A 21 -20.41 5.62 -18.56
N SER A 22 -19.27 5.45 -19.21
CA SER A 22 -18.69 4.12 -19.40
C SER A 22 -18.32 3.60 -18.02
N GLY A 23 -19.33 3.21 -17.26
CA GLY A 23 -19.17 2.36 -16.10
C GLY A 23 -18.66 1.03 -16.63
N ALA A 24 -17.36 0.88 -16.72
CA ALA A 24 -16.76 -0.43 -16.77
C ALA A 24 -17.20 -1.12 -15.50
N ALA A 25 -18.30 -1.87 -15.60
CA ALA A 25 -18.78 -2.71 -14.52
C ALA A 25 -17.65 -3.68 -14.20
N TRP A 26 -17.03 -3.49 -13.06
CA TRP A 26 -16.13 -4.45 -12.48
C TRP A 26 -16.96 -5.72 -12.18
N SER A 27 -17.01 -6.64 -13.13
CA SER A 27 -17.58 -7.96 -12.90
C SER A 27 -16.55 -8.78 -12.17
N PRO A 28 -16.82 -9.25 -10.94
CA PRO A 28 -15.95 -10.20 -10.29
C PRO A 28 -16.02 -11.51 -11.08
N ARG A 29 -15.04 -11.77 -11.93
CA ARG A 29 -14.86 -13.11 -12.49
C ARG A 29 -14.24 -13.97 -11.38
N LEU A 30 -15.11 -14.70 -10.69
CA LEU A 30 -14.76 -15.61 -9.59
C LEU A 30 -13.99 -16.87 -10.06
N ASP A 31 -13.75 -17.05 -11.37
CA ASP A 31 -13.23 -18.29 -11.95
C ASP A 31 -12.01 -18.07 -12.87
N LEU A 32 -11.15 -17.11 -12.59
CA LEU A 32 -9.86 -17.17 -13.22
C LEU A 32 -8.99 -18.14 -12.41
N PRO A 33 -8.56 -19.28 -12.98
CA PRO A 33 -7.45 -19.98 -12.38
C PRO A 33 -6.33 -18.94 -12.28
N LEU A 34 -5.89 -18.68 -11.04
CA LEU A 34 -4.65 -17.96 -10.82
C LEU A 34 -3.61 -18.78 -11.59
N THR A 35 -3.37 -18.37 -12.84
CA THR A 35 -2.27 -18.97 -13.58
C THR A 35 -1.05 -18.68 -12.72
N THR A 36 -0.51 -19.72 -12.13
CA THR A 36 0.77 -19.71 -11.44
C THR A 36 1.90 -19.51 -12.48
N GLY A 37 1.66 -18.60 -13.42
CA GLY A 37 2.70 -18.04 -14.26
C GLY A 37 3.63 -17.32 -13.32
N ALA A 38 4.89 -17.70 -13.30
CA ALA A 38 5.93 -17.07 -12.51
C ALA A 38 6.00 -15.58 -12.87
N TRP A 39 5.20 -14.78 -12.17
CA TRP A 39 5.30 -13.33 -12.25
C TRP A 39 6.68 -12.98 -11.72
N GLY A 40 7.52 -12.40 -12.54
CA GLY A 40 8.79 -11.92 -12.06
C GLY A 40 8.58 -10.77 -11.07
N ALA A 41 9.02 -10.92 -9.84
CA ALA A 41 9.00 -9.83 -8.87
C ALA A 41 9.70 -8.59 -9.41
N PRO A 42 9.34 -7.38 -8.96
CA PRO A 42 9.99 -6.15 -9.36
C PRO A 42 11.52 -6.24 -9.30
N GLY A 43 12.19 -5.89 -10.41
CA GLY A 43 13.64 -6.01 -10.54
C GLY A 43 14.17 -7.44 -10.64
N GLY A 44 13.31 -8.45 -10.85
CA GLY A 44 13.71 -9.87 -10.95
C GLY A 44 14.10 -10.51 -9.61
N VAL A 45 13.79 -9.88 -8.47
CA VAL A 45 14.21 -10.33 -7.13
C VAL A 45 13.21 -11.35 -6.57
N ASN A 46 13.22 -12.56 -7.07
CA ASN A 46 12.26 -13.61 -6.69
C ASN A 46 12.70 -14.42 -5.45
N SER A 47 14.00 -14.59 -5.23
CA SER A 47 14.53 -15.42 -4.14
C SER A 47 14.10 -14.89 -2.77
N GLY A 48 13.44 -15.74 -1.97
CA GLY A 48 12.97 -15.41 -0.63
C GLY A 48 11.72 -14.51 -0.59
N LEU A 49 11.06 -14.26 -1.72
CA LEU A 49 9.80 -13.51 -1.76
C LEU A 49 8.71 -14.33 -1.06
N LEU A 50 8.17 -13.79 0.04
CA LEU A 50 7.12 -14.40 0.84
C LEU A 50 5.73 -13.91 0.44
N LEU A 51 5.64 -12.65 -0.03
CA LEU A 51 4.38 -12.00 -0.26
C LEU A 51 4.54 -10.88 -1.30
N TRP A 52 3.56 -10.79 -2.22
CA TRP A 52 3.46 -9.69 -3.18
C TRP A 52 2.00 -9.33 -3.47
N TYR A 53 1.57 -8.19 -2.97
CA TYR A 53 0.25 -7.60 -3.27
C TYR A 53 0.41 -6.40 -4.19
N ASP A 54 -0.46 -6.31 -5.20
CA ASP A 54 -0.34 -5.36 -6.29
C ASP A 54 -1.73 -4.88 -6.72
N THR A 55 -1.99 -3.59 -6.67
CA THR A 55 -3.28 -3.02 -7.07
C THR A 55 -3.37 -2.65 -8.54
N ALA A 56 -2.24 -2.66 -9.27
CA ALA A 56 -2.24 -2.36 -10.69
C ALA A 56 -2.97 -3.44 -11.52
N GLU A 57 -3.09 -4.64 -10.98
CA GLU A 57 -3.77 -5.75 -11.65
C GLU A 57 -5.10 -6.06 -10.99
N ALA A 58 -6.17 -5.82 -11.73
CA ALA A 58 -7.54 -6.02 -11.27
C ALA A 58 -7.82 -7.44 -10.74
N GLY A 59 -7.21 -8.46 -11.34
CA GLY A 59 -7.35 -9.87 -10.95
C GLY A 59 -6.76 -10.21 -9.59
N THR A 60 -5.97 -9.32 -8.98
CA THR A 60 -5.37 -9.55 -7.65
C THR A 60 -6.28 -9.15 -6.50
N MET A 61 -7.48 -8.67 -6.76
CA MET A 61 -8.41 -8.22 -5.72
C MET A 61 -9.81 -8.79 -5.92
N SER A 62 -10.43 -9.27 -4.85
CA SER A 62 -11.85 -9.57 -4.79
C SER A 62 -12.59 -8.43 -4.09
N LEU A 63 -13.52 -7.81 -4.79
CA LEU A 63 -14.25 -6.62 -4.36
C LEU A 63 -15.76 -6.87 -4.36
N ALA A 64 -16.49 -6.33 -3.33
CA ALA A 64 -17.95 -6.36 -3.30
C ALA A 64 -18.57 -5.33 -2.33
N PRO A 65 -18.66 -4.06 -2.62
CA PRO A 65 -17.84 -3.16 -3.45
C PRO A 65 -16.48 -2.83 -2.83
N ARG A 66 -16.22 -3.32 -1.60
CA ARG A 66 -14.99 -3.11 -0.85
C ARG A 66 -14.11 -4.35 -0.92
N LEU A 67 -12.85 -4.23 -0.55
CA LEU A 67 -11.89 -5.32 -0.55
C LEU A 67 -12.35 -6.45 0.39
N ARG A 68 -12.40 -7.66 -0.13
CA ARG A 68 -12.59 -8.90 0.64
C ARG A 68 -11.31 -9.70 0.72
N TYR A 69 -10.64 -9.86 -0.42
CA TYR A 69 -9.37 -10.58 -0.53
C TYR A 69 -8.39 -9.78 -1.38
N TRP A 70 -7.15 -9.82 -0.99
CA TRP A 70 -6.02 -9.34 -1.78
C TRP A 70 -5.14 -10.55 -2.08
N PHE A 71 -5.11 -10.93 -3.36
CA PHE A 71 -4.42 -12.15 -3.77
C PHE A 71 -2.93 -11.93 -3.91
N ASP A 72 -2.17 -12.84 -3.34
CA ASP A 72 -0.71 -12.87 -3.36
C ASP A 72 -0.21 -13.33 -4.72
N LYS A 73 0.74 -12.60 -5.29
CA LYS A 73 1.42 -12.86 -6.56
C LYS A 73 2.78 -13.55 -6.38
N SER A 74 3.27 -13.70 -5.15
CA SER A 74 4.58 -14.30 -4.89
C SER A 74 4.66 -15.79 -5.22
N GLY A 75 3.51 -16.44 -5.37
CA GLY A 75 3.42 -17.90 -5.52
C GLY A 75 3.37 -18.65 -4.19
N GLN A 76 3.41 -17.95 -3.04
CA GLN A 76 3.36 -18.56 -1.70
C GLN A 76 1.92 -18.72 -1.18
N ALA A 77 0.91 -18.35 -1.98
CA ALA A 77 -0.52 -18.42 -1.63
C ALA A 77 -0.87 -17.69 -0.31
N GLN A 78 -0.16 -16.62 0.01
CA GLN A 78 -0.39 -15.78 1.19
C GLN A 78 -1.52 -14.78 0.93
N HIS A 79 -2.70 -15.26 0.52
CA HIS A 79 -3.85 -14.40 0.21
C HIS A 79 -4.38 -13.74 1.46
N ALA A 80 -4.43 -12.41 1.45
CA ALA A 80 -4.93 -11.63 2.58
C ALA A 80 -6.45 -11.49 2.53
N SER A 81 -7.06 -11.36 3.71
CA SER A 81 -8.50 -11.17 3.86
C SER A 81 -8.82 -9.93 4.69
N VAL A 82 -10.04 -9.43 4.53
CA VAL A 82 -10.55 -8.32 5.32
C VAL A 82 -11.89 -8.73 5.92
N SER A 83 -12.04 -8.55 7.24
CA SER A 83 -13.32 -8.76 7.90
C SER A 83 -14.36 -7.80 7.33
N ALA A 84 -15.60 -8.29 7.17
CA ALA A 84 -16.70 -7.45 6.71
C ALA A 84 -16.94 -6.27 7.66
N GLY A 85 -17.16 -5.08 7.09
CA GLY A 85 -17.40 -3.88 7.87
C GLY A 85 -17.39 -2.61 7.01
N PRO A 86 -17.85 -1.49 7.57
CA PRO A 86 -17.97 -0.23 6.82
C PRO A 86 -16.61 0.42 6.49
N PHE A 87 -15.55 0.02 7.18
CA PHE A 87 -14.21 0.59 7.05
C PHE A 87 -13.24 -0.22 6.18
N GLN A 88 -13.73 -1.31 5.53
CA GLN A 88 -12.89 -2.09 4.62
C GLN A 88 -12.20 -1.19 3.59
N PRO A 89 -10.93 -1.47 3.24
CA PRO A 89 -10.26 -0.78 2.16
C PRO A 89 -11.07 -0.88 0.86
N TYR A 90 -11.01 0.16 0.05
CA TYR A 90 -11.73 0.22 -1.23
C TYR A 90 -10.82 0.73 -2.35
N PRO A 91 -11.06 0.28 -3.59
CA PRO A 91 -10.28 0.73 -4.73
C PRO A 91 -10.47 2.23 -4.95
N THR A 92 -9.40 2.91 -5.28
CA THR A 92 -9.39 4.34 -5.61
C THR A 92 -8.41 4.64 -6.72
N LEU A 93 -8.59 5.77 -7.37
CA LEU A 93 -7.63 6.36 -8.28
C LEU A 93 -7.01 7.59 -7.61
N ALA A 94 -5.92 7.40 -6.90
CA ALA A 94 -5.19 8.50 -6.26
C ALA A 94 -4.26 9.16 -7.29
N SER A 95 -4.63 10.36 -7.76
CA SER A 95 -3.90 11.08 -8.83
C SER A 95 -3.77 10.26 -10.13
N GLY A 96 -4.83 9.54 -10.52
CA GLY A 96 -4.83 8.69 -11.71
C GLY A 96 -4.14 7.33 -11.54
N VAL A 97 -3.65 7.01 -10.35
CA VAL A 97 -2.96 5.76 -10.05
C VAL A 97 -3.86 4.86 -9.20
N ALA A 98 -4.03 3.60 -9.65
CA ALA A 98 -4.85 2.62 -8.93
C ALA A 98 -4.24 2.26 -7.58
N GLY A 99 -5.07 2.19 -6.54
CA GLY A 99 -4.64 1.83 -5.20
C GLY A 99 -5.81 1.43 -4.31
N LEU A 100 -5.51 0.96 -3.10
CA LEU A 100 -6.49 0.69 -2.05
C LEU A 100 -6.46 1.82 -1.02
N GLN A 101 -7.58 2.51 -0.88
CA GLN A 101 -7.78 3.53 0.16
C GLN A 101 -8.06 2.85 1.49
N PHE A 102 -7.26 3.20 2.48
CA PHE A 102 -7.42 2.80 3.88
C PHE A 102 -7.93 3.99 4.70
N SER A 103 -8.90 3.75 5.60
CA SER A 103 -9.50 4.79 6.46
C SER A 103 -10.16 4.19 7.71
N GLY A 104 -9.53 3.24 8.38
CA GLY A 104 -10.05 2.64 9.61
C GLY A 104 -10.16 1.14 9.61
N ALA A 105 -9.49 0.45 8.70
CA ALA A 105 -9.36 -1.00 8.69
C ALA A 105 -7.96 -1.44 8.28
N ALA A 106 -7.63 -2.68 8.58
CA ALA A 106 -6.41 -3.35 8.15
C ALA A 106 -6.74 -4.60 7.33
N VAL A 107 -5.80 -5.00 6.50
CA VAL A 107 -5.82 -6.27 5.78
C VAL A 107 -5.09 -7.30 6.62
N GLN A 108 -5.74 -8.43 6.88
CA GLN A 108 -5.21 -9.54 7.68
C GLN A 108 -4.39 -10.47 6.78
N LEU A 109 -3.13 -10.68 7.14
CA LEU A 109 -2.29 -11.72 6.53
C LEU A 109 -2.69 -13.11 7.06
N PRO A 110 -2.61 -14.17 6.25
CA PRO A 110 -2.93 -15.52 6.67
C PRO A 110 -1.92 -16.06 7.70
N THR A 111 -0.67 -15.62 7.61
CA THR A 111 0.42 -16.01 8.52
C THR A 111 1.09 -14.77 9.09
N SER A 112 1.69 -14.93 10.27
CA SER A 112 2.55 -13.89 10.84
C SER A 112 3.92 -13.95 10.20
N ILE A 113 4.47 -12.78 9.83
CA ILE A 113 5.79 -12.64 9.23
C ILE A 113 6.75 -12.09 10.30
N PRO A 114 7.87 -12.76 10.59
CA PRO A 114 8.87 -12.26 11.51
C PRO A 114 9.38 -10.88 11.07
N LEU A 115 9.63 -9.99 12.02
CA LEU A 115 10.25 -8.69 11.77
C LEU A 115 11.74 -8.81 11.42
N GLU A 116 12.36 -9.95 11.74
CA GLU A 116 13.80 -10.18 11.53
C GLU A 116 14.08 -11.65 11.22
N PRO A 117 14.83 -12.01 10.13
CA PRO A 117 15.26 -11.10 9.05
C PRO A 117 14.14 -10.87 8.04
N MET A 118 14.02 -9.66 7.51
CA MET A 118 13.09 -9.38 6.42
C MET A 118 13.53 -8.18 5.57
N THR A 119 12.97 -8.07 4.39
CA THR A 119 12.92 -6.80 3.64
C THR A 119 11.46 -6.55 3.23
N VAL A 120 10.96 -5.39 3.55
CA VAL A 120 9.62 -4.94 3.15
C VAL A 120 9.76 -3.74 2.23
N MET A 121 9.05 -3.76 1.11
CA MET A 121 8.86 -2.58 0.26
C MET A 121 7.37 -2.27 0.17
N LEU A 122 7.01 -1.01 0.41
CA LEU A 122 5.65 -0.52 0.27
C LEU A 122 5.63 0.68 -0.67
N VAL A 123 4.69 0.66 -1.60
CA VAL A 123 4.34 1.81 -2.42
C VAL A 123 3.04 2.38 -1.90
N PHE A 124 3.06 3.60 -1.41
CA PHE A 124 1.92 4.21 -0.75
C PHE A 124 1.89 5.73 -0.89
N ARG A 125 0.72 6.29 -0.63
CA ARG A 125 0.49 7.71 -0.39
C ARG A 125 -0.19 7.89 0.95
N GLN A 126 0.44 8.59 1.87
CA GLN A 126 -0.10 8.88 3.18
C GLN A 126 -1.01 10.12 3.14
N SER A 127 -2.04 10.17 3.99
CA SER A 127 -2.73 11.40 4.32
C SER A 127 -1.79 12.34 5.10
N ASN A 128 -1.75 13.61 4.71
CA ASN A 128 -0.85 14.58 5.34
C ASN A 128 -1.55 15.28 6.51
N ASP A 129 -1.91 14.54 7.54
CA ASP A 129 -2.61 15.02 8.74
C ASP A 129 -1.70 15.18 9.97
N GLY A 130 -0.40 14.90 9.83
CA GLY A 130 0.59 14.99 10.92
C GLY A 130 0.46 13.91 11.99
N LEU A 131 -0.36 12.88 11.75
CA LEU A 131 -0.60 11.80 12.71
C LEU A 131 0.34 10.60 12.49
N SER A 132 0.24 9.62 13.37
CA SER A 132 0.91 8.33 13.23
C SER A 132 0.04 7.36 12.42
N HIS A 133 0.62 6.82 11.36
CA HIS A 133 -0.04 5.93 10.43
C HIS A 133 0.70 4.59 10.31
N PRO A 134 0.19 3.51 10.92
CA PRO A 134 0.80 2.19 10.80
C PRO A 134 0.65 1.65 9.38
N LEU A 135 1.79 1.37 8.73
CA LEU A 135 1.84 0.76 7.41
C LEU A 135 1.62 -0.75 7.47
N MET A 136 2.22 -1.39 8.48
CA MET A 136 1.99 -2.78 8.79
C MET A 136 2.33 -3.05 10.26
N GLY A 137 1.69 -4.06 10.87
CA GLY A 137 1.95 -4.35 12.26
C GLY A 137 1.31 -5.63 12.77
N SER A 138 1.46 -5.85 14.07
CA SER A 138 0.82 -6.95 14.78
C SER A 138 -0.60 -6.57 15.20
N ARG A 139 -1.51 -7.54 15.09
CA ARG A 139 -2.89 -7.42 15.56
C ARG A 139 -3.01 -7.41 17.08
N THR A 140 -2.03 -7.95 17.78
CA THR A 140 -2.11 -8.21 19.23
C THR A 140 -1.01 -7.52 20.03
N ARG A 141 0.01 -6.97 19.34
CA ARG A 141 1.18 -6.36 19.98
C ARG A 141 1.49 -5.01 19.36
N PHE A 142 2.11 -4.14 20.11
CA PHE A 142 2.65 -2.89 19.60
C PHE A 142 4.00 -3.14 18.90
N SER A 143 3.93 -3.79 17.73
CA SER A 143 5.09 -4.13 16.90
C SER A 143 4.74 -3.94 15.43
N GLY A 144 5.65 -3.36 14.65
CA GLY A 144 5.43 -3.09 13.24
C GLY A 144 6.15 -1.88 12.70
N ILE A 145 5.71 -1.44 11.53
CA ILE A 145 6.27 -0.32 10.76
C ILE A 145 5.20 0.77 10.64
N ALA A 146 5.55 2.00 10.98
CA ALA A 146 4.63 3.14 10.88
C ALA A 146 5.32 4.37 10.30
N MET A 147 4.53 5.21 9.64
CA MET A 147 4.87 6.61 9.40
C MET A 147 4.36 7.43 10.59
N GLU A 148 5.24 8.12 11.28
CA GLU A 148 4.91 8.91 12.45
C GLU A 148 5.60 10.28 12.39
N PHE A 149 4.81 11.35 12.35
CA PHE A 149 5.31 12.73 12.21
C PHE A 149 6.33 12.88 11.07
N GLY A 150 6.03 12.28 9.90
CA GLY A 150 6.91 12.31 8.73
C GLY A 150 8.16 11.44 8.83
N ARG A 151 8.24 10.54 9.81
CA ARG A 151 9.35 9.58 9.99
C ARG A 151 8.86 8.17 9.83
N LEU A 152 9.61 7.35 9.11
CA LEU A 152 9.42 5.91 9.15
C LEU A 152 9.99 5.39 10.47
N ARG A 153 9.19 4.63 11.21
CA ARG A 153 9.58 4.01 12.47
C ARG A 153 9.31 2.52 12.45
N ILE A 154 10.14 1.78 13.17
CA ILE A 154 9.88 0.40 13.50
C ILE A 154 9.68 0.28 15.01
N TYR A 155 8.67 -0.49 15.38
CA TYR A 155 8.31 -0.76 16.77
C TYR A 155 8.48 -2.25 17.06
N SER A 156 9.07 -2.53 18.21
CA SER A 156 9.15 -3.88 18.78
C SER A 156 8.71 -3.82 20.23
N ASN A 157 7.69 -4.60 20.59
CA ASN A 157 7.12 -4.67 21.93
C ASN A 157 6.86 -3.29 22.59
N GLY A 158 6.27 -2.38 21.84
CA GLY A 158 5.90 -1.04 22.31
C GLY A 158 7.01 0.00 22.30
N GLN A 159 8.22 -0.38 21.95
CA GLN A 159 9.37 0.53 21.89
C GLN A 159 9.68 0.89 20.44
N ALA A 160 9.94 2.16 20.17
CA ALA A 160 10.51 2.59 18.90
C ALA A 160 11.99 2.19 18.87
N VAL A 161 12.31 1.18 18.07
CA VAL A 161 13.67 0.62 17.98
C VAL A 161 14.46 1.17 16.80
N GLY A 162 13.78 1.86 15.89
CA GLY A 162 14.40 2.54 14.76
C GLY A 162 13.54 3.71 14.27
N ALA A 163 14.20 4.77 13.83
CA ALA A 163 13.53 5.91 13.21
C ALA A 163 14.39 6.51 12.10
N SER A 164 13.76 6.78 10.94
CA SER A 164 14.40 7.58 9.89
C SER A 164 14.48 9.06 10.30
N THR A 165 15.24 9.85 9.56
CA THR A 165 15.11 11.31 9.60
C THR A 165 13.69 11.73 9.19
N ALA A 166 13.21 12.84 9.71
CA ALA A 166 11.92 13.39 9.30
C ALA A 166 11.95 13.73 7.80
N ARG A 167 10.94 13.27 7.08
CA ARG A 167 10.76 13.58 5.67
C ARG A 167 9.28 13.85 5.42
N THR A 168 9.00 14.97 4.82
CA THR A 168 7.64 15.25 4.34
C THR A 168 7.33 14.34 3.15
N VAL A 169 6.46 13.37 3.36
CA VAL A 169 5.99 12.47 2.31
C VAL A 169 4.69 13.06 1.76
N THR A 170 4.80 13.91 0.75
CA THR A 170 3.64 14.61 0.15
C THR A 170 3.08 13.93 -1.08
N GLY A 171 3.71 12.87 -1.56
CA GLY A 171 3.38 12.18 -2.80
C GLY A 171 3.41 10.67 -2.66
N LEU A 172 3.33 10.03 -3.82
CA LEU A 172 3.54 8.60 -3.93
C LEU A 172 4.99 8.27 -3.57
N THR A 173 5.19 7.29 -2.70
CA THR A 173 6.50 6.99 -2.13
C THR A 173 6.71 5.48 -2.09
N ILE A 174 7.93 5.04 -2.42
CA ILE A 174 8.44 3.70 -2.12
C ILE A 174 9.20 3.80 -0.81
N THR A 175 8.82 3.03 0.18
CA THR A 175 9.64 2.87 1.38
C THR A 175 10.15 1.45 1.49
N THR A 176 11.38 1.30 1.97
CA THR A 176 11.97 0.00 2.29
C THR A 176 12.38 -0.03 3.75
N VAL A 177 12.05 -1.11 4.41
CA VAL A 177 12.61 -1.51 5.70
C VAL A 177 13.34 -2.82 5.48
N ARG A 178 14.63 -2.84 5.82
CA ARG A 178 15.47 -4.04 5.78
C ARG A 178 15.98 -4.34 7.18
N THR A 179 15.75 -5.54 7.61
CA THR A 179 16.29 -6.07 8.87
C THR A 179 17.16 -7.29 8.61
N ALA A 180 18.19 -7.47 9.43
CA ALA A 180 19.17 -8.52 9.23
C ALA A 180 19.67 -9.02 10.59
N ALA A 181 19.46 -10.29 10.90
CA ALA A 181 19.95 -10.89 12.13
C ALA A 181 21.47 -10.66 12.31
N GLY A 182 21.86 -9.97 13.37
CA GLY A 182 23.25 -9.73 13.71
C GLY A 182 24.00 -8.73 12.82
N ALA A 183 23.29 -7.96 11.98
CA ALA A 183 23.87 -6.92 11.14
C ALA A 183 23.05 -5.63 11.19
N ALA A 184 23.61 -4.53 10.68
CA ALA A 184 22.90 -3.26 10.64
C ALA A 184 21.63 -3.35 9.76
N ASP A 185 20.55 -2.77 10.26
CA ASP A 185 19.27 -2.61 9.60
C ASP A 185 19.19 -1.27 8.87
N GLY A 186 18.20 -1.09 8.02
CA GLY A 186 18.10 0.15 7.26
C GLY A 186 16.72 0.52 6.77
N PHE A 187 16.50 1.83 6.70
CA PHE A 187 15.38 2.46 6.01
C PHE A 187 15.83 3.10 4.70
N GLN A 188 15.02 2.99 3.65
CA GLN A 188 15.22 3.72 2.40
C GLN A 188 13.91 4.35 1.92
N TYR A 189 14.02 5.49 1.23
CA TYR A 189 12.92 6.13 0.51
C TYR A 189 13.31 6.30 -0.96
N ASN A 190 12.45 5.85 -1.86
CA ASN A 190 12.60 6.00 -3.31
C ASN A 190 14.00 5.61 -3.83
N GLY A 191 14.61 4.58 -3.24
CA GLY A 191 15.95 4.12 -3.65
C GLY A 191 17.12 5.03 -3.25
N GLY A 192 16.89 6.06 -2.44
CA GLY A 192 17.93 6.93 -1.91
C GLY A 192 18.84 6.24 -0.88
N ALA A 193 19.69 7.03 -0.23
CA ALA A 193 20.63 6.52 0.79
C ALA A 193 19.89 5.78 1.91
N GLU A 194 20.49 4.69 2.38
CA GLU A 194 20.00 3.92 3.52
C GLU A 194 20.30 4.64 4.83
N ILE A 195 19.30 4.73 5.68
CA ILE A 195 19.40 5.29 7.04
C ILE A 195 19.48 4.10 8.00
N ALA A 196 20.62 3.92 8.62
CA ALA A 196 20.87 2.78 9.51
C ALA A 196 20.09 2.87 10.82
N PHE A 197 19.66 1.72 11.32
CA PHE A 197 19.16 1.51 12.67
C PHE A 197 19.54 0.10 13.13
N ASN A 198 19.24 -0.26 14.35
CA ASN A 198 19.42 -1.61 14.86
C ASN A 198 18.11 -2.12 15.45
N LEU A 199 17.65 -3.25 14.97
CA LEU A 199 16.52 -4.00 15.52
C LEU A 199 17.07 -5.24 16.20
N THR A 200 16.57 -5.52 17.38
CA THR A 200 16.65 -6.85 18.01
C THR A 200 15.23 -7.21 18.37
N SER A 201 14.63 -8.13 17.63
CA SER A 201 13.22 -8.44 17.78
C SER A 201 12.90 -9.88 17.44
N SER A 202 12.15 -10.54 18.31
CA SER A 202 11.47 -11.81 18.02
C SER A 202 10.01 -11.62 17.60
N GLU A 203 9.58 -10.38 17.36
CA GLU A 203 8.21 -10.03 17.05
C GLU A 203 7.87 -10.31 15.58
N SER A 204 6.57 -10.35 15.31
CA SER A 204 6.03 -10.57 13.97
C SER A 204 4.88 -9.62 13.65
N VAL A 205 4.60 -9.48 12.38
CA VAL A 205 3.49 -8.68 11.84
C VAL A 205 2.51 -9.57 11.08
N ASN A 206 1.23 -9.22 11.12
CA ASN A 206 0.17 -9.94 10.42
C ASN A 206 -0.96 -9.01 9.93
N TRP A 207 -0.77 -7.70 9.99
CA TRP A 207 -1.67 -6.69 9.44
C TRP A 207 -0.93 -5.77 8.46
N ILE A 208 -1.58 -5.43 7.35
CA ILE A 208 -1.23 -4.31 6.47
C ILE A 208 -2.23 -3.19 6.71
N GLY A 209 -1.74 -1.97 6.85
CA GLY A 209 -2.57 -0.80 7.14
C GLY A 209 -3.07 -0.75 8.58
N GLY A 210 -2.46 -1.47 9.51
CA GLY A 210 -2.85 -1.45 10.91
C GLY A 210 -1.80 -1.96 11.88
N MET A 211 -1.93 -1.55 13.13
CA MET A 211 -1.10 -2.00 14.25
C MET A 211 -1.86 -1.82 15.57
N PHE A 212 -1.62 -2.72 16.52
CA PHE A 212 -2.18 -2.60 17.86
C PHE A 212 -1.27 -1.72 18.72
N VAL A 213 -1.81 -0.62 19.26
CA VAL A 213 -1.05 0.38 20.01
C VAL A 213 -1.72 0.63 21.34
N ALA A 214 -1.02 0.38 22.44
CA ALA A 214 -1.50 0.66 23.81
C ALA A 214 -2.94 0.16 24.08
N GLY A 215 -3.26 -1.06 23.66
CA GLY A 215 -4.57 -1.67 23.91
C GLY A 215 -5.64 -1.38 22.85
N VAL A 216 -5.36 -0.55 21.84
CA VAL A 216 -6.32 -0.20 20.78
C VAL A 216 -5.73 -0.35 19.38
N PRO A 217 -6.53 -0.77 18.40
CA PRO A 217 -6.08 -0.81 17.02
C PRO A 217 -5.93 0.62 16.46
N LYS A 218 -4.83 0.86 15.79
CA LYS A 218 -4.59 2.05 14.96
C LYS A 218 -4.54 1.64 13.51
N TYR A 219 -5.01 2.50 12.63
CA TYR A 219 -5.13 2.20 11.21
C TYR A 219 -4.42 3.24 10.36
N PHE A 220 -3.94 2.80 9.22
CA PHE A 220 -3.40 3.66 8.19
C PHE A 220 -4.51 4.51 7.56
N VAL A 221 -4.19 5.78 7.30
CA VAL A 221 -5.03 6.68 6.52
C VAL A 221 -4.25 7.12 5.28
N GLY A 222 -4.72 6.69 4.13
CA GLY A 222 -4.04 6.91 2.86
C GLY A 222 -4.28 5.78 1.88
N THR A 223 -3.49 5.73 0.82
CA THR A 223 -3.61 4.74 -0.24
C THR A 223 -2.37 3.85 -0.28
N ILE A 224 -2.55 2.53 -0.32
CA ILE A 224 -1.46 1.56 -0.55
C ILE A 224 -1.66 0.97 -1.94
N MET A 225 -0.60 0.98 -2.74
CA MET A 225 -0.56 0.49 -4.10
C MET A 225 0.07 -0.88 -4.22
N GLU A 226 1.18 -1.09 -3.54
CA GLU A 226 1.94 -2.33 -3.65
C GLU A 226 2.66 -2.66 -2.36
N VAL A 227 2.71 -3.95 -2.01
CA VAL A 227 3.40 -4.48 -0.83
C VAL A 227 4.20 -5.71 -1.25
N LEU A 228 5.49 -5.69 -0.96
CA LEU A 228 6.38 -6.83 -1.17
C LEU A 228 7.12 -7.14 0.13
N ILE A 229 7.22 -8.42 0.45
CA ILE A 229 7.94 -8.88 1.65
C ILE A 229 8.83 -10.06 1.27
N TRP A 230 10.10 -9.93 1.56
CA TRP A 230 11.09 -11.01 1.49
C TRP A 230 11.44 -11.47 2.91
N GLY A 231 11.49 -12.78 3.13
CA GLY A 231 11.92 -13.41 4.39
C GLY A 231 13.44 -13.39 4.58
N ARG A 232 14.10 -12.39 4.05
CA ARG A 232 15.54 -12.18 4.14
C ARG A 232 15.92 -10.72 3.96
N SER A 233 17.12 -10.39 4.39
CA SER A 233 17.76 -9.12 4.06
C SER A 233 18.19 -9.13 2.58
N LEU A 234 17.65 -8.19 1.79
CA LEU A 234 18.08 -7.99 0.40
C LEU A 234 19.42 -7.23 0.37
N SER A 235 20.28 -7.61 -0.57
CA SER A 235 21.49 -6.85 -0.88
C SER A 235 21.16 -5.45 -1.42
N SER A 236 22.14 -4.55 -1.42
CA SER A 236 21.96 -3.20 -1.96
C SER A 236 21.58 -3.21 -3.44
N SER A 237 22.20 -4.09 -4.25
CA SER A 237 21.90 -4.24 -5.68
C SER A 237 20.48 -4.75 -5.93
N GLU A 238 20.00 -5.72 -5.14
CA GLU A 238 18.63 -6.23 -5.24
C GLU A 238 17.61 -5.15 -4.86
N ARG A 239 17.86 -4.43 -3.76
CA ARG A 239 16.98 -3.32 -3.37
C ARG A 239 16.91 -2.26 -4.44
N GLN A 240 18.06 -1.87 -5.02
CA GLN A 240 18.09 -0.86 -6.08
C GLN A 240 17.39 -1.34 -7.36
N ALA A 241 17.50 -2.62 -7.72
CA ALA A 241 16.77 -3.20 -8.85
C ALA A 241 15.25 -3.15 -8.62
N ALA A 242 14.79 -3.55 -7.43
CA ALA A 242 13.38 -3.49 -7.06
C ALA A 242 12.86 -2.04 -7.02
N HIS A 243 13.62 -1.10 -6.44
CA HIS A 243 13.25 0.32 -6.43
C HIS A 243 13.09 0.89 -7.84
N ARG A 244 14.02 0.62 -8.77
CA ARG A 244 13.91 1.09 -10.16
C ARG A 244 12.69 0.51 -10.85
N ALA A 245 12.40 -0.77 -10.66
CA ALA A 245 11.22 -1.41 -11.25
C ALA A 245 9.91 -0.82 -10.69
N LEU A 246 9.82 -0.65 -9.38
CA LEU A 246 8.67 0.00 -8.73
C LEU A 246 8.55 1.47 -9.13
N GLY A 247 9.67 2.18 -9.20
CA GLY A 247 9.70 3.59 -9.64
C GLY A 247 9.18 3.75 -11.06
N ALA A 248 9.64 2.91 -11.99
CA ALA A 248 9.17 2.91 -13.37
C ALA A 248 7.67 2.58 -13.47
N LYS A 249 7.19 1.59 -12.70
CA LYS A 249 5.78 1.17 -12.67
C LYS A 249 4.86 2.26 -12.12
N TRP A 250 5.26 2.93 -11.05
CA TRP A 250 4.42 3.86 -10.31
C TRP A 250 4.71 5.34 -10.60
N GLY A 251 5.61 5.64 -11.53
CA GLY A 251 5.98 7.02 -11.88
C GLY A 251 6.74 7.74 -10.75
N ILE A 252 7.52 7.01 -9.96
CA ILE A 252 8.32 7.56 -8.85
C ILE A 252 9.77 7.67 -9.30
N SER A 253 10.35 8.87 -9.15
CA SER A 253 11.78 9.07 -9.44
C SER A 253 12.66 8.31 -8.44
N VAL A 254 13.53 7.45 -8.95
CA VAL A 254 14.51 6.67 -8.20
C VAL A 254 15.90 7.03 -8.71
N PRO A 255 16.87 7.35 -7.84
CA PRO A 255 18.24 7.69 -8.22
C PRO A 255 18.99 6.59 -8.98
#